data_d817a132426c090c9633bf1bcdb3c914
#
_entry.id   d817a132426c090c9633bf1bcdb3c914
#
_cell.length_a   1.000
_cell.length_b   1.000
_cell.length_c   1.000
_cell.angle_alpha   90.00
_cell.angle_beta   90.00
_cell.angle_gamma   90.00
#
_symmetry.space_group_name_H-M   'P 1'
#
loop_
_entity.id
_entity.type
_entity.pdbx_description
1 polymer ?
#
loop_
_entity_poly.entity_id
_entity_poly.type
_entity_poly.pdbx_seq_one_letter_code
_entity_poly.pdbx_strand_id
1 'polypeptide(L)'
;MAGPRILLVRLGAMGDILHTLPAAATVRANLPDARIAWLVEPRWQPLLEGPPALDECIPFDRRQWRQLPSRIAALRARGFDLAIDFQGLLKSALPARLCGAARVMGYSREAARERWAALFYTRVCQPRSAHIVDRHLELALMAAGPQRVVRFDVPPGREEAPLPERFVLASPLAGWGAKQWPLERYGELAGLLAAQFATPLVLNGAPAQAEALRAIPGVTVHVSGLPGLIDATRRAAAVIGLDSGPLHLAAALRKPGVALFGPTDPARNGPYCETITVLRDATSRTSYRRTSGTESGMAATGAARVMEILSGVLRQAPAAPPVPRATA
;
A
#
# COMPACT_ATOMS: atom_id res chain seq x y z
N MET A 1 10.49 -32.25 12.86
CA MET A 1 9.01 -32.02 12.84
C MET A 1 8.75 -30.94 11.81
N ALA A 2 7.67 -31.02 11.02
CA ALA A 2 7.30 -29.94 10.10
C ALA A 2 6.98 -28.67 10.89
N GLY A 3 7.43 -27.50 10.41
CA GLY A 3 7.15 -26.23 11.05
C GLY A 3 5.64 -25.87 11.05
N PRO A 4 5.20 -24.92 11.90
CA PRO A 4 3.79 -24.55 12.02
C PRO A 4 3.25 -23.94 10.72
N ARG A 5 1.98 -24.19 10.43
CA ARG A 5 1.25 -23.60 9.30
C ARG A 5 0.50 -22.36 9.74
N ILE A 6 0.79 -21.23 9.12
CA ILE A 6 0.28 -19.92 9.52
C ILE A 6 -0.52 -19.30 8.39
N LEU A 7 -1.71 -18.80 8.69
CA LEU A 7 -2.54 -18.01 7.78
C LEU A 7 -2.50 -16.55 8.19
N LEU A 8 -1.94 -15.70 7.33
CA LEU A 8 -2.07 -14.24 7.45
C LEU A 8 -3.31 -13.80 6.68
N VAL A 9 -4.16 -12.98 7.28
CA VAL A 9 -5.39 -12.50 6.65
C VAL A 9 -5.34 -10.99 6.48
N ARG A 10 -5.22 -10.56 5.22
CA ARG A 10 -5.39 -9.16 4.80
C ARG A 10 -5.91 -9.14 3.38
N LEU A 11 -7.22 -8.97 3.23
CA LEU A 11 -7.89 -9.07 1.92
C LEU A 11 -7.62 -7.87 1.01
N GLY A 12 -7.32 -6.72 1.55
CA GLY A 12 -7.07 -5.44 0.85
C GLY A 12 -7.26 -4.28 1.82
N ALA A 13 -7.13 -3.00 1.39
CA ALA A 13 -6.76 -2.55 0.05
C ALA A 13 -5.23 -2.56 -0.16
N MET A 14 -4.78 -2.03 -1.34
CA MET A 14 -3.35 -1.97 -1.69
C MET A 14 -2.46 -1.42 -0.57
N GLY A 15 -2.75 -0.22 -0.09
CA GLY A 15 -1.96 0.42 0.97
C GLY A 15 -1.96 -0.40 2.27
N ASP A 16 -3.09 -0.97 2.61
CA ASP A 16 -3.23 -1.82 3.81
C ASP A 16 -2.41 -3.12 3.71
N ILE A 17 -2.29 -3.71 2.51
CA ILE A 17 -1.44 -4.88 2.26
C ILE A 17 0.03 -4.48 2.44
N LEU A 18 0.45 -3.38 1.82
CA LEU A 18 1.81 -2.85 1.95
C LEU A 18 2.17 -2.57 3.41
N HIS A 19 1.27 -1.97 4.20
CA HIS A 19 1.46 -1.74 5.63
C HIS A 19 1.60 -3.04 6.44
N THR A 20 1.15 -4.17 5.91
CA THR A 20 1.21 -5.47 6.59
C THR A 20 2.47 -6.28 6.22
N LEU A 21 3.21 -5.91 5.16
CA LEU A 21 4.43 -6.62 4.75
C LEU A 21 5.49 -6.72 5.87
N PRO A 22 5.78 -5.66 6.67
CA PRO A 22 6.71 -5.77 7.79
C PRO A 22 6.25 -6.76 8.87
N ALA A 23 4.94 -6.89 9.08
CA ALA A 23 4.41 -7.87 10.01
C ALA A 23 4.63 -9.31 9.50
N ALA A 24 4.46 -9.56 8.20
CA ALA A 24 4.78 -10.86 7.60
C ALA A 24 6.28 -11.18 7.72
N ALA A 25 7.16 -10.21 7.44
CA ALA A 25 8.61 -10.37 7.63
C ALA A 25 8.97 -10.65 9.09
N THR A 26 8.28 -10.02 10.04
CA THR A 26 8.42 -10.28 11.48
C THR A 26 7.98 -11.68 11.86
N VAL A 27 6.85 -12.16 11.33
CA VAL A 27 6.39 -13.55 11.55
C VAL A 27 7.41 -14.55 11.02
N ARG A 28 7.92 -14.35 9.81
CA ARG A 28 8.95 -15.21 9.20
C ARG A 28 10.24 -15.24 10.01
N ALA A 29 10.71 -14.07 10.49
CA ALA A 29 11.94 -13.99 11.28
C ALA A 29 11.86 -14.74 12.61
N ASN A 30 10.70 -14.72 13.26
CA ASN A 30 10.48 -15.43 14.52
C ASN A 30 10.16 -16.93 14.34
N LEU A 31 9.64 -17.32 13.18
CA LEU A 31 9.22 -18.68 12.86
C LEU A 31 9.78 -19.09 11.49
N PRO A 32 11.10 -19.29 11.37
CA PRO A 32 11.77 -19.51 10.08
C PRO A 32 11.28 -20.78 9.36
N ASP A 33 10.94 -21.84 10.11
CA ASP A 33 10.46 -23.11 9.57
C ASP A 33 8.95 -23.14 9.32
N ALA A 34 8.22 -22.06 9.62
CA ALA A 34 6.78 -21.98 9.40
C ALA A 34 6.42 -21.98 7.91
N ARG A 35 5.31 -22.64 7.57
CA ARG A 35 4.69 -22.45 6.26
C ARG A 35 3.66 -21.33 6.35
N ILE A 36 3.96 -20.19 5.72
CA ILE A 36 3.17 -18.95 5.82
C ILE A 36 2.38 -18.74 4.54
N ALA A 37 1.05 -18.79 4.65
CA ALA A 37 0.12 -18.45 3.59
C ALA A 37 -0.56 -17.10 3.86
N TRP A 38 -0.86 -16.35 2.79
CA TRP A 38 -1.57 -15.07 2.89
C TRP A 38 -2.90 -15.12 2.14
N LEU A 39 -4.01 -14.82 2.82
CA LEU A 39 -5.35 -14.73 2.25
C LEU A 39 -5.61 -13.30 1.74
N VAL A 40 -5.86 -13.13 0.42
CA VAL A 40 -5.96 -11.83 -0.25
C VAL A 40 -7.04 -11.82 -1.34
N GLU A 41 -7.65 -10.67 -1.63
CA GLU A 41 -8.50 -10.50 -2.82
C GLU A 41 -7.66 -10.68 -4.09
N PRO A 42 -8.15 -11.39 -5.14
CA PRO A 42 -7.37 -11.75 -6.34
C PRO A 42 -6.63 -10.59 -7.01
N ARG A 43 -7.28 -9.42 -7.08
CA ARG A 43 -6.70 -8.21 -7.70
C ARG A 43 -5.41 -7.70 -7.04
N TRP A 44 -5.13 -8.13 -5.81
CA TRP A 44 -3.94 -7.70 -5.05
C TRP A 44 -2.84 -8.76 -4.99
N GLN A 45 -3.06 -9.95 -5.57
CA GLN A 45 -2.04 -11.01 -5.63
C GLN A 45 -0.69 -10.51 -6.15
N PRO A 46 -0.62 -9.66 -7.20
CA PRO A 46 0.67 -9.20 -7.72
C PRO A 46 1.55 -8.44 -6.71
N LEU A 47 0.99 -7.95 -5.59
CA LEU A 47 1.79 -7.35 -4.50
C LEU A 47 2.51 -8.39 -3.63
N LEU A 48 2.09 -9.66 -3.72
CA LEU A 48 2.52 -10.76 -2.85
C LEU A 48 3.25 -11.86 -3.63
N GLU A 49 3.62 -11.60 -4.89
CA GLU A 49 4.38 -12.52 -5.73
C GLU A 49 5.87 -12.44 -5.40
N GLY A 50 6.42 -13.52 -4.84
CA GLY A 50 7.85 -13.65 -4.56
C GLY A 50 8.42 -13.05 -3.26
N PRO A 51 7.65 -12.43 -2.34
CA PRO A 51 8.21 -12.03 -1.05
C PRO A 51 8.76 -13.24 -0.28
N PRO A 52 10.01 -13.17 0.21
CA PRO A 52 10.63 -14.28 0.93
C PRO A 52 9.95 -14.61 2.25
N ALA A 53 9.09 -13.72 2.74
CA ALA A 53 8.31 -13.95 3.95
C ALA A 53 7.14 -14.92 3.75
N LEU A 54 6.71 -15.18 2.51
CA LEU A 54 5.52 -15.97 2.19
C LEU A 54 5.89 -17.23 1.40
N ASP A 55 5.18 -18.33 1.68
CA ASP A 55 5.27 -19.57 0.91
C ASP A 55 4.10 -19.71 -0.06
N GLU A 56 2.97 -19.07 0.23
CA GLU A 56 1.76 -19.20 -0.56
C GLU A 56 0.89 -17.94 -0.50
N CYS A 57 0.32 -17.55 -1.63
CA CYS A 57 -0.72 -16.54 -1.73
C CYS A 57 -2.05 -17.22 -2.09
N ILE A 58 -3.07 -17.09 -1.24
CA ILE A 58 -4.37 -17.74 -1.41
C ILE A 58 -5.39 -16.67 -1.86
N PRO A 59 -5.88 -16.74 -3.11
CA PRO A 59 -6.91 -15.82 -3.59
C PRO A 59 -8.26 -16.10 -2.92
N PHE A 60 -8.88 -15.05 -2.39
CA PHE A 60 -10.17 -15.13 -1.72
C PHE A 60 -11.12 -14.04 -2.23
N ASP A 61 -11.94 -14.40 -3.23
CA ASP A 61 -12.98 -13.53 -3.78
C ASP A 61 -14.31 -13.72 -3.03
N ARG A 62 -14.60 -12.81 -2.13
CA ARG A 62 -15.83 -12.79 -1.34
C ARG A 62 -17.10 -12.51 -2.16
N ARG A 63 -16.97 -11.99 -3.39
CA ARG A 63 -18.13 -11.74 -4.29
C ARG A 63 -18.73 -13.03 -4.80
N GLN A 64 -17.94 -14.10 -4.84
CA GLN A 64 -18.37 -15.44 -5.22
C GLN A 64 -18.94 -16.20 -4.01
N TRP A 65 -19.98 -15.65 -3.39
CA TRP A 65 -20.58 -16.17 -2.16
C TRP A 65 -21.05 -17.64 -2.26
N ARG A 66 -21.47 -18.09 -3.46
CA ARG A 66 -21.85 -19.48 -3.71
C ARG A 66 -20.71 -20.47 -3.52
N GLN A 67 -19.48 -20.02 -3.75
CA GLN A 67 -18.26 -20.82 -3.57
C GLN A 67 -17.66 -20.70 -2.16
N LEU A 68 -18.26 -19.89 -1.28
CA LEU A 68 -17.71 -19.65 0.06
C LEU A 68 -17.58 -20.94 0.88
N PRO A 69 -18.58 -21.88 0.90
CA PRO A 69 -18.43 -23.12 1.64
C PRO A 69 -17.26 -23.98 1.17
N SER A 70 -17.10 -24.16 -0.15
CA SER A 70 -15.98 -24.94 -0.73
C SER A 70 -14.62 -24.29 -0.46
N ARG A 71 -14.53 -22.96 -0.52
CA ARG A 71 -13.31 -22.21 -0.20
C ARG A 71 -12.93 -22.33 1.28
N ILE A 72 -13.89 -22.29 2.19
CA ILE A 72 -13.65 -22.52 3.62
C ILE A 72 -13.23 -23.97 3.86
N ALA A 73 -13.86 -24.95 3.20
CA ALA A 73 -13.44 -26.35 3.28
C ALA A 73 -11.97 -26.52 2.78
N ALA A 74 -11.61 -25.87 1.68
CA ALA A 74 -10.24 -25.87 1.16
C ALA A 74 -9.24 -25.20 2.13
N LEU A 75 -9.63 -24.13 2.84
CA LEU A 75 -8.80 -23.51 3.87
C LEU A 75 -8.60 -24.48 5.06
N ARG A 76 -9.66 -25.14 5.51
CA ARG A 76 -9.59 -26.14 6.60
C ARG A 76 -8.70 -27.32 6.27
N ALA A 77 -8.78 -27.83 5.04
CA ALA A 77 -7.96 -28.96 4.57
C ALA A 77 -6.46 -28.67 4.62
N ARG A 78 -6.05 -27.39 4.68
CA ARG A 78 -4.64 -26.98 4.79
C ARG A 78 -4.06 -27.15 6.19
N GLY A 79 -4.89 -27.32 7.22
CA GLY A 79 -4.46 -27.61 8.59
C GLY A 79 -3.61 -26.50 9.21
N PHE A 80 -4.11 -25.26 9.23
CA PHE A 80 -3.43 -24.14 9.86
C PHE A 80 -3.42 -24.29 11.39
N ASP A 81 -2.28 -24.00 12.02
CA ASP A 81 -2.11 -23.97 13.48
C ASP A 81 -2.46 -22.59 14.04
N LEU A 82 -2.18 -21.54 13.28
CA LEU A 82 -2.35 -20.14 13.64
C LEU A 82 -2.94 -19.35 12.48
N ALA A 83 -3.96 -18.53 12.75
CA ALA A 83 -4.44 -17.50 11.85
C ALA A 83 -4.27 -16.12 12.49
N ILE A 84 -3.76 -15.15 11.73
CA ILE A 84 -3.55 -13.76 12.19
C ILE A 84 -4.32 -12.82 11.27
N ASP A 85 -5.36 -12.17 11.80
CA ASP A 85 -6.17 -11.20 11.06
C ASP A 85 -5.66 -9.77 11.31
N PHE A 86 -4.96 -9.22 10.32
CA PHE A 86 -4.48 -7.83 10.31
C PHE A 86 -5.54 -6.83 9.85
N GLN A 87 -6.73 -7.27 9.47
CA GLN A 87 -7.76 -6.38 8.91
C GLN A 87 -8.78 -5.90 9.95
N GLY A 88 -9.19 -6.78 10.87
CA GLY A 88 -10.13 -6.43 11.93
C GLY A 88 -11.54 -6.08 11.43
N LEU A 89 -12.02 -6.77 10.39
CA LEU A 89 -13.36 -6.65 9.82
C LEU A 89 -14.07 -8.02 9.88
N LEU A 90 -15.38 -8.07 9.96
CA LEU A 90 -16.14 -9.33 9.94
C LEU A 90 -15.79 -10.19 8.71
N LYS A 91 -15.63 -9.55 7.56
CA LYS A 91 -15.28 -10.23 6.30
C LYS A 91 -13.91 -10.92 6.29
N SER A 92 -12.99 -10.54 7.19
CA SER A 92 -11.66 -11.14 7.35
C SER A 92 -11.61 -12.07 8.58
N ALA A 93 -12.28 -11.67 9.65
CA ALA A 93 -12.35 -12.45 10.89
C ALA A 93 -13.08 -13.80 10.68
N LEU A 94 -14.14 -13.79 9.86
CA LEU A 94 -14.90 -15.01 9.58
C LEU A 94 -14.05 -16.10 8.88
N PRO A 95 -13.39 -15.86 7.73
CA PRO A 95 -12.51 -16.87 7.13
C PRO A 95 -11.32 -17.21 8.02
N ALA A 96 -10.75 -16.27 8.79
CA ALA A 96 -9.72 -16.55 9.78
C ALA A 96 -10.20 -17.54 10.85
N ARG A 97 -11.42 -17.42 11.34
CA ARG A 97 -12.00 -18.34 12.33
C ARG A 97 -12.37 -19.69 11.73
N LEU A 98 -12.90 -19.68 10.52
CA LEU A 98 -13.40 -20.87 9.84
C LEU A 98 -12.29 -21.70 9.16
N CYS A 99 -11.06 -21.21 9.05
CA CYS A 99 -9.94 -22.00 8.49
C CYS A 99 -9.53 -23.19 9.36
N GLY A 100 -10.07 -23.30 10.58
CA GLY A 100 -9.84 -24.42 11.47
C GLY A 100 -8.61 -24.30 12.37
N ALA A 101 -7.89 -23.18 12.33
CA ALA A 101 -6.74 -22.95 13.19
C ALA A 101 -7.13 -22.97 14.68
N ALA A 102 -6.30 -23.64 15.50
CA ALA A 102 -6.51 -23.69 16.94
C ALA A 102 -6.35 -22.29 17.58
N ARG A 103 -5.44 -21.48 17.06
CA ARG A 103 -5.20 -20.11 17.50
C ARG A 103 -5.59 -19.14 16.41
N VAL A 104 -6.51 -18.22 16.71
CA VAL A 104 -6.92 -17.14 15.82
C VAL A 104 -6.69 -15.82 16.53
N MET A 105 -5.83 -14.98 15.98
CA MET A 105 -5.40 -13.74 16.60
C MET A 105 -5.79 -12.54 15.76
N GLY A 106 -6.14 -11.43 16.41
CA GLY A 106 -6.51 -10.18 15.76
C GLY A 106 -6.56 -9.05 16.78
N TYR A 107 -7.21 -7.97 16.42
CA TYR A 107 -7.29 -6.77 17.27
C TYR A 107 -8.41 -6.89 18.31
N SER A 108 -8.23 -6.22 19.45
CA SER A 108 -9.28 -6.04 20.46
C SER A 108 -10.49 -5.30 19.90
N ARG A 109 -11.60 -5.28 20.66
CA ARG A 109 -12.84 -4.59 20.25
C ARG A 109 -12.62 -3.10 20.00
N GLU A 110 -11.74 -2.46 20.76
CA GLU A 110 -11.42 -1.03 20.69
C GLU A 110 -10.49 -0.71 19.52
N ALA A 111 -9.65 -1.68 19.14
CA ALA A 111 -8.63 -1.50 18.11
C ALA A 111 -9.07 -1.98 16.72
N ALA A 112 -10.02 -2.91 16.64
CA ALA A 112 -10.56 -3.43 15.40
C ALA A 112 -11.38 -2.37 14.64
N ARG A 113 -11.37 -2.43 13.30
CA ARG A 113 -12.20 -1.53 12.47
C ARG A 113 -13.70 -1.80 12.67
N GLU A 114 -14.07 -3.07 12.84
CA GLU A 114 -15.40 -3.51 13.25
C GLU A 114 -15.27 -4.22 14.58
N ARG A 115 -15.80 -3.64 15.65
CA ARG A 115 -15.67 -4.17 17.02
C ARG A 115 -16.10 -5.62 17.16
N TRP A 116 -17.05 -6.09 16.35
CA TRP A 116 -17.57 -7.44 16.38
C TRP A 116 -16.59 -8.48 15.82
N ALA A 117 -15.58 -8.07 15.04
CA ALA A 117 -14.54 -8.96 14.56
C ALA A 117 -13.78 -9.64 15.70
N ALA A 118 -13.62 -8.94 16.83
CA ALA A 118 -12.92 -9.47 18.01
C ALA A 118 -13.57 -10.74 18.60
N LEU A 119 -14.86 -10.99 18.35
CA LEU A 119 -15.55 -12.20 18.82
C LEU A 119 -15.06 -13.48 18.12
N PHE A 120 -14.41 -13.37 17.00
CA PHE A 120 -13.88 -14.50 16.22
C PHE A 120 -12.45 -14.89 16.59
N TYR A 121 -11.79 -14.10 17.44
CA TYR A 121 -10.41 -14.34 17.82
C TYR A 121 -10.32 -15.09 19.15
N THR A 122 -9.37 -16.03 19.23
CA THR A 122 -9.05 -16.75 20.48
C THR A 122 -8.15 -15.91 21.39
N ARG A 123 -7.40 -14.95 20.78
CA ARG A 123 -6.54 -13.99 21.49
C ARG A 123 -6.54 -12.67 20.75
N VAL A 124 -6.58 -11.56 21.50
CA VAL A 124 -6.65 -10.21 20.94
C VAL A 124 -5.44 -9.36 21.33
N CYS A 125 -5.01 -8.51 20.39
CA CYS A 125 -3.99 -7.51 20.59
C CYS A 125 -4.64 -6.13 20.76
N GLN A 126 -4.21 -5.39 21.78
CA GLN A 126 -4.52 -3.98 21.98
C GLN A 126 -3.25 -3.18 21.65
N PRO A 127 -3.07 -2.71 20.39
CA PRO A 127 -1.87 -1.98 20.01
C PRO A 127 -1.82 -0.61 20.70
N ARG A 128 -0.60 -0.19 21.03
CA ARG A 128 -0.32 1.10 21.68
C ARG A 128 0.13 2.17 20.68
N SER A 129 0.69 1.75 19.55
CA SER A 129 1.19 2.65 18.52
C SER A 129 0.08 3.34 17.76
N ALA A 130 0.33 4.58 17.32
CA ALA A 130 -0.57 5.36 16.48
C ALA A 130 -0.53 4.87 15.04
N HIS A 131 0.69 4.65 14.49
CA HIS A 131 0.87 4.30 13.08
C HIS A 131 0.45 2.87 12.78
N ILE A 132 -0.26 2.68 11.65
CA ILE A 132 -0.86 1.38 11.30
C ILE A 132 0.18 0.27 11.09
N VAL A 133 1.37 0.58 10.58
CA VAL A 133 2.47 -0.40 10.42
C VAL A 133 2.92 -0.92 11.78
N ASP A 134 3.13 -0.04 12.76
CA ASP A 134 3.54 -0.43 14.11
C ASP A 134 2.47 -1.25 14.82
N ARG A 135 1.19 -0.92 14.61
CA ARG A 135 0.07 -1.73 15.12
C ARG A 135 0.08 -3.15 14.56
N HIS A 136 0.42 -3.31 13.27
CA HIS A 136 0.56 -4.63 12.66
C HIS A 136 1.79 -5.37 13.21
N LEU A 137 2.89 -4.67 13.43
CA LEU A 137 4.09 -5.23 14.05
C LEU A 137 3.80 -5.72 15.49
N GLU A 138 3.10 -4.93 16.31
CA GLU A 138 2.70 -5.34 17.66
C GLU A 138 1.86 -6.64 17.67
N LEU A 139 0.91 -6.76 16.73
CA LEU A 139 0.13 -7.99 16.58
C LEU A 139 1.01 -9.17 16.14
N ALA A 140 1.94 -8.96 15.20
CA ALA A 140 2.86 -9.99 14.74
C ALA A 140 3.82 -10.46 15.85
N LEU A 141 4.38 -9.52 16.63
CA LEU A 141 5.25 -9.82 17.78
C LEU A 141 4.51 -10.65 18.85
N MET A 142 3.27 -10.28 19.16
CA MET A 142 2.46 -11.04 20.09
C MET A 142 2.16 -12.45 19.59
N ALA A 143 2.04 -12.63 18.28
CA ALA A 143 1.66 -13.90 17.65
C ALA A 143 2.85 -14.86 17.47
N ALA A 144 4.03 -14.34 17.10
CA ALA A 144 5.13 -15.14 16.61
C ALA A 144 6.41 -15.07 17.47
N GLY A 145 6.65 -13.98 18.20
CA GLY A 145 7.85 -13.84 19.03
C GLY A 145 8.42 -12.41 18.99
N PRO A 146 9.49 -12.13 19.78
CA PRO A 146 9.91 -10.78 20.09
C PRO A 146 10.79 -10.09 19.00
N GLN A 147 11.29 -10.80 18.00
CA GLN A 147 12.15 -10.24 16.98
C GLN A 147 11.36 -9.35 16.01
N ARG A 148 11.56 -8.03 16.10
CA ARG A 148 10.94 -7.05 15.23
C ARG A 148 11.75 -6.87 13.95
N VAL A 149 11.10 -7.03 12.81
CA VAL A 149 11.68 -6.81 11.46
C VAL A 149 10.83 -5.83 10.67
N VAL A 150 11.44 -4.71 10.27
CA VAL A 150 10.79 -3.70 9.41
C VAL A 150 11.36 -3.83 8.00
N ARG A 151 10.74 -4.69 7.19
CA ARG A 151 11.12 -4.92 5.80
C ARG A 151 9.86 -4.98 4.93
N PHE A 152 9.91 -4.25 3.83
CA PHE A 152 8.85 -4.21 2.81
C PHE A 152 9.32 -5.01 1.60
N ASP A 153 8.95 -6.28 1.55
CA ASP A 153 9.29 -7.17 0.43
C ASP A 153 8.32 -6.94 -0.74
N VAL A 154 8.56 -5.89 -1.51
CA VAL A 154 7.76 -5.54 -2.68
C VAL A 154 8.34 -6.26 -3.92
N PRO A 155 7.51 -6.92 -4.74
CA PRO A 155 7.93 -7.55 -5.99
C PRO A 155 8.67 -6.60 -6.95
N PRO A 156 9.45 -7.12 -7.91
CA PRO A 156 10.15 -6.27 -8.89
C PRO A 156 9.19 -5.44 -9.75
N GLY A 157 7.98 -5.91 -9.99
CA GLY A 157 7.10 -5.35 -10.99
C GLY A 157 7.42 -5.86 -12.40
N ARG A 158 6.77 -5.30 -13.41
CA ARG A 158 6.99 -5.61 -14.82
C ARG A 158 6.67 -4.39 -15.65
N GLU A 159 7.49 -4.08 -16.64
CA GLU A 159 7.18 -3.04 -17.62
C GLU A 159 5.90 -3.39 -18.40
N GLU A 160 4.92 -2.48 -18.40
CA GLU A 160 3.65 -2.65 -19.13
C GLU A 160 3.46 -1.57 -20.20
N ALA A 161 4.21 -0.47 -20.11
CA ALA A 161 4.25 0.59 -21.11
C ALA A 161 5.59 1.34 -21.02
N PRO A 162 6.06 1.93 -22.12
CA PRO A 162 7.32 2.69 -22.12
C PRO A 162 7.24 3.91 -21.20
N LEU A 163 8.36 4.17 -20.53
CA LEU A 163 8.53 5.28 -19.61
C LEU A 163 9.77 6.09 -19.98
N PRO A 164 9.79 7.42 -19.77
CA PRO A 164 11.00 8.22 -19.90
C PRO A 164 12.12 7.67 -19.01
N GLU A 165 13.36 7.96 -19.39
CA GLU A 165 14.53 7.53 -18.61
C GLU A 165 14.55 8.16 -17.21
N ARG A 166 14.19 9.44 -17.11
CA ARG A 166 14.04 10.17 -15.85
C ARG A 166 12.68 10.84 -15.79
N PHE A 167 11.93 10.65 -14.72
CA PHE A 167 10.59 11.22 -14.55
C PHE A 167 10.20 11.34 -13.09
N VAL A 168 9.23 12.21 -12.82
CA VAL A 168 8.48 12.26 -11.57
C VAL A 168 7.18 11.49 -11.77
N LEU A 169 6.83 10.59 -10.85
CA LEU A 169 5.61 9.78 -10.94
C LEU A 169 4.52 10.31 -10.00
N ALA A 170 3.30 10.40 -10.50
CA ALA A 170 2.12 10.65 -9.66
C ALA A 170 0.96 9.72 -10.01
N SER A 171 0.12 9.42 -9.01
CA SER A 171 -1.16 8.71 -9.19
C SER A 171 -2.28 9.61 -8.64
N PRO A 172 -2.86 10.50 -9.48
CA PRO A 172 -3.69 11.61 -9.03
C PRO A 172 -5.08 11.21 -8.54
N LEU A 173 -5.58 10.02 -8.92
CA LEU A 173 -6.94 9.61 -8.66
C LEU A 173 -7.01 8.68 -7.45
N ALA A 174 -7.19 9.26 -6.26
CA ALA A 174 -7.44 8.52 -5.02
C ALA A 174 -8.88 7.97 -4.98
N GLY A 175 -9.11 7.02 -4.07
CA GLY A 175 -10.40 6.32 -3.96
C GLY A 175 -11.61 7.18 -3.54
N TRP A 176 -11.42 8.46 -3.15
CA TRP A 176 -12.46 9.43 -2.85
C TRP A 176 -11.98 10.86 -3.12
N GLY A 177 -12.91 11.70 -3.61
CA GLY A 177 -12.61 13.04 -4.12
C GLY A 177 -11.90 13.96 -3.11
N ALA A 178 -12.31 13.92 -1.84
CA ALA A 178 -11.72 14.76 -0.79
C ALA A 178 -10.21 14.55 -0.57
N LYS A 179 -9.65 13.42 -1.02
CA LYS A 179 -8.21 13.17 -0.97
C LYS A 179 -7.48 13.57 -2.25
N GLN A 180 -8.20 13.97 -3.28
CA GLN A 180 -7.61 14.31 -4.57
C GLN A 180 -7.11 15.76 -4.56
N TRP A 181 -5.94 15.94 -5.12
CA TRP A 181 -5.42 17.25 -5.47
C TRP A 181 -6.04 17.69 -6.80
N PRO A 182 -6.37 18.98 -7.01
CA PRO A 182 -6.97 19.45 -8.26
C PRO A 182 -6.13 19.04 -9.48
N LEU A 183 -6.79 18.51 -10.51
CA LEU A 183 -6.08 17.97 -11.68
C LEU A 183 -5.29 19.05 -12.44
N GLU A 184 -5.78 20.29 -12.44
CA GLU A 184 -5.13 21.45 -13.04
C GLU A 184 -3.74 21.69 -12.44
N ARG A 185 -3.58 21.41 -11.15
CA ARG A 185 -2.30 21.58 -10.44
C ARG A 185 -1.21 20.63 -10.95
N TYR A 186 -1.58 19.46 -11.47
CA TYR A 186 -0.61 18.56 -12.11
C TYR A 186 -0.11 19.14 -13.42
N GLY A 187 -0.94 19.83 -14.21
CA GLY A 187 -0.51 20.55 -15.41
C GLY A 187 0.43 21.72 -15.10
N GLU A 188 0.09 22.54 -14.08
CA GLU A 188 0.97 23.60 -13.59
C GLU A 188 2.34 23.03 -13.16
N LEU A 189 2.33 21.95 -12.39
CA LEU A 189 3.55 21.31 -11.92
C LEU A 189 4.36 20.68 -13.06
N ALA A 190 3.72 20.11 -14.08
CA ALA A 190 4.40 19.57 -15.24
C ALA A 190 5.19 20.66 -15.97
N GLY A 191 4.61 21.87 -16.14
CA GLY A 191 5.29 23.03 -16.69
C GLY A 191 6.51 23.45 -15.87
N LEU A 192 6.39 23.50 -14.54
CA LEU A 192 7.50 23.85 -13.65
C LEU A 192 8.63 22.81 -13.69
N LEU A 193 8.32 21.52 -13.72
CA LEU A 193 9.30 20.43 -13.81
C LEU A 193 10.04 20.45 -15.14
N ALA A 194 9.33 20.67 -16.24
CA ALA A 194 9.93 20.79 -17.57
C ALA A 194 10.89 21.98 -17.66
N ALA A 195 10.47 23.14 -17.16
CA ALA A 195 11.26 24.38 -17.23
C ALA A 195 12.52 24.33 -16.34
N GLN A 196 12.45 23.74 -15.13
CA GLN A 196 13.56 23.80 -14.18
C GLN A 196 14.48 22.58 -14.21
N PHE A 197 13.99 21.41 -14.62
CA PHE A 197 14.71 20.14 -14.52
C PHE A 197 14.71 19.32 -15.81
N ALA A 198 14.04 19.77 -16.87
CA ALA A 198 13.83 18.99 -18.11
C ALA A 198 13.29 17.57 -17.79
N THR A 199 12.48 17.44 -16.74
CA THR A 199 11.99 16.16 -16.22
C THR A 199 10.48 16.09 -16.40
N PRO A 200 9.95 15.11 -17.15
CA PRO A 200 8.51 14.96 -17.36
C PRO A 200 7.79 14.49 -16.08
N LEU A 201 6.55 14.97 -15.94
CA LEU A 201 5.60 14.41 -14.98
C LEU A 201 4.82 13.27 -15.63
N VAL A 202 4.95 12.08 -15.09
CA VAL A 202 4.21 10.87 -15.51
C VAL A 202 3.04 10.65 -14.57
N LEU A 203 1.83 10.59 -15.13
CA LEU A 203 0.62 10.26 -14.36
C LEU A 203 0.24 8.81 -14.61
N ASN A 204 0.23 8.01 -13.54
CA ASN A 204 -0.23 6.62 -13.60
C ASN A 204 -1.72 6.53 -13.29
N GLY A 205 -2.43 5.75 -14.09
CA GLY A 205 -3.83 5.43 -13.88
C GLY A 205 -4.25 4.11 -14.51
N ALA A 206 -5.40 3.57 -14.05
CA ALA A 206 -6.04 2.42 -14.66
C ALA A 206 -6.62 2.80 -16.05
N PRO A 207 -6.89 1.82 -16.93
CA PRO A 207 -7.45 2.10 -18.26
C PRO A 207 -8.69 3.00 -18.27
N ALA A 208 -9.61 2.81 -17.31
CA ALA A 208 -10.82 3.63 -17.18
C ALA A 208 -10.55 5.11 -16.82
N GLN A 209 -9.34 5.44 -16.39
CA GLN A 209 -8.92 6.79 -15.97
C GLN A 209 -8.10 7.51 -17.05
N ALA A 210 -7.70 6.79 -18.08
CA ALA A 210 -6.75 7.27 -19.09
C ALA A 210 -7.18 8.55 -19.79
N GLU A 211 -8.46 8.67 -20.15
CA GLU A 211 -9.00 9.84 -20.83
C GLU A 211 -8.90 11.10 -19.98
N ALA A 212 -9.35 11.02 -18.73
CA ALA A 212 -9.27 12.15 -17.79
C ALA A 212 -7.82 12.59 -17.53
N LEU A 213 -6.88 11.65 -17.49
CA LEU A 213 -5.46 11.98 -17.30
C LEU A 213 -4.83 12.62 -18.56
N ARG A 214 -5.21 12.17 -19.76
CA ARG A 214 -4.71 12.76 -21.03
C ARG A 214 -5.21 14.18 -21.27
N ALA A 215 -6.32 14.57 -20.64
CA ALA A 215 -6.83 15.93 -20.72
C ALA A 215 -5.93 16.96 -19.96
N ILE A 216 -5.02 16.50 -19.10
CA ILE A 216 -4.13 17.37 -18.33
C ILE A 216 -2.94 17.78 -19.23
N PRO A 217 -2.70 19.10 -19.44
CA PRO A 217 -1.63 19.54 -20.33
C PRO A 217 -0.23 19.24 -19.76
N GLY A 218 0.73 18.95 -20.65
CA GLY A 218 2.15 18.83 -20.31
C GLY A 218 2.54 17.55 -19.55
N VAL A 219 1.64 16.60 -19.37
CA VAL A 219 1.91 15.33 -18.68
C VAL A 219 2.10 14.18 -19.67
N THR A 220 2.84 13.17 -19.23
CA THR A 220 2.88 11.85 -19.87
C THR A 220 1.94 10.91 -19.13
N VAL A 221 1.08 10.16 -19.81
CA VAL A 221 0.14 9.22 -19.17
C VAL A 221 0.65 7.80 -19.31
N HIS A 222 0.84 7.14 -18.17
CA HIS A 222 1.21 5.74 -18.06
C HIS A 222 0.00 4.93 -17.61
N VAL A 223 -0.59 4.19 -18.54
CA VAL A 223 -1.72 3.29 -18.24
C VAL A 223 -1.18 1.91 -17.94
N SER A 224 -1.37 1.45 -16.71
CA SER A 224 -0.84 0.16 -16.30
C SER A 224 -1.71 -0.52 -15.24
N GLY A 225 -1.52 -1.81 -15.11
CA GLY A 225 -1.96 -2.59 -13.95
C GLY A 225 -1.02 -2.40 -12.76
N LEU A 226 -1.18 -3.28 -11.77
CA LEU A 226 -0.38 -3.22 -10.55
C LEU A 226 1.10 -3.57 -10.78
N PRO A 227 1.47 -4.58 -11.61
CA PRO A 227 2.88 -4.84 -11.92
C PRO A 227 3.57 -3.66 -12.59
N GLY A 228 2.90 -2.97 -13.53
CA GLY A 228 3.44 -1.79 -14.20
C GLY A 228 3.56 -0.58 -13.27
N LEU A 229 2.63 -0.39 -12.33
CA LEU A 229 2.76 0.64 -11.30
C LEU A 229 3.96 0.37 -10.37
N ILE A 230 4.22 -0.89 -10.00
CA ILE A 230 5.39 -1.26 -9.18
C ILE A 230 6.68 -0.91 -9.93
N ASP A 231 6.80 -1.32 -11.21
CA ASP A 231 7.95 -1.01 -12.06
C ASP A 231 8.15 0.50 -12.21
N ALA A 232 7.10 1.23 -12.59
CA ALA A 232 7.13 2.68 -12.74
C ALA A 232 7.57 3.38 -11.44
N THR A 233 7.07 2.92 -10.28
CA THR A 233 7.46 3.48 -8.98
C THR A 233 8.94 3.23 -8.69
N ARG A 234 9.47 2.06 -8.99
CA ARG A 234 10.90 1.75 -8.81
C ARG A 234 11.80 2.65 -9.67
N ARG A 235 11.40 2.92 -10.92
CA ARG A 235 12.17 3.70 -11.89
C ARG A 235 12.05 5.21 -11.67
N ALA A 236 10.98 5.69 -11.04
CA ALA A 236 10.76 7.12 -10.81
C ALA A 236 11.92 7.78 -10.05
N ALA A 237 12.34 8.97 -10.48
CA ALA A 237 13.33 9.79 -9.77
C ALA A 237 12.75 10.38 -8.48
N ALA A 238 11.48 10.75 -8.50
CA ALA A 238 10.72 11.20 -7.35
C ALA A 238 9.23 10.84 -7.51
N VAL A 239 8.47 10.90 -6.42
CA VAL A 239 7.04 10.60 -6.43
C VAL A 239 6.22 11.73 -5.82
N ILE A 240 4.98 11.87 -6.32
CA ILE A 240 3.95 12.69 -5.69
C ILE A 240 2.80 11.76 -5.36
N GLY A 241 2.49 11.62 -4.08
CA GLY A 241 1.46 10.71 -3.61
C GLY A 241 0.34 11.43 -2.86
N LEU A 242 -0.85 10.89 -2.99
CA LEU A 242 -2.00 11.18 -2.14
C LEU A 242 -2.11 10.08 -1.09
N ASP A 243 -2.88 10.25 -0.02
CA ASP A 243 -3.18 9.13 0.92
C ASP A 243 -3.93 7.99 0.20
N SER A 244 -3.18 7.18 -0.49
CA SER A 244 -3.65 6.08 -1.35
C SER A 244 -2.58 5.00 -1.52
N GLY A 245 -2.96 3.85 -2.12
CA GLY A 245 -2.04 2.73 -2.31
C GLY A 245 -0.70 3.07 -2.98
N PRO A 246 -0.67 3.85 -4.07
CA PRO A 246 0.58 4.25 -4.72
C PRO A 246 1.57 5.01 -3.82
N LEU A 247 1.11 5.86 -2.91
CA LEU A 247 1.97 6.52 -1.93
C LEU A 247 2.65 5.50 -1.01
N HIS A 248 1.88 4.54 -0.51
CA HIS A 248 2.43 3.51 0.39
C HIS A 248 3.37 2.55 -0.34
N LEU A 249 3.17 2.35 -1.64
CA LEU A 249 4.13 1.64 -2.50
C LEU A 249 5.44 2.42 -2.61
N ALA A 250 5.36 3.71 -2.89
CA ALA A 250 6.54 4.57 -2.95
C ALA A 250 7.32 4.60 -1.63
N ALA A 251 6.60 4.67 -0.50
CA ALA A 251 7.18 4.60 0.83
C ALA A 251 7.86 3.26 1.11
N ALA A 252 7.20 2.14 0.77
CA ALA A 252 7.76 0.79 0.89
C ALA A 252 9.04 0.60 0.07
N LEU A 253 9.12 1.25 -1.10
CA LEU A 253 10.29 1.28 -1.99
C LEU A 253 11.30 2.39 -1.63
N ARG A 254 11.05 3.14 -0.56
CA ARG A 254 11.89 4.27 -0.09
C ARG A 254 12.19 5.30 -1.18
N LYS A 255 11.22 5.52 -2.09
CA LYS A 255 11.36 6.55 -3.12
C LYS A 255 11.27 7.93 -2.49
N PRO A 256 12.10 8.89 -2.91
CA PRO A 256 11.99 10.26 -2.44
C PRO A 256 10.77 10.96 -3.07
N GLY A 257 10.19 11.94 -2.36
CA GLY A 257 9.07 12.67 -2.91
C GLY A 257 8.23 13.48 -1.94
N VAL A 258 7.00 13.75 -2.35
CA VAL A 258 6.02 14.54 -1.59
C VAL A 258 4.72 13.76 -1.43
N ALA A 259 4.18 13.76 -0.23
CA ALA A 259 2.87 13.23 0.09
C ALA A 259 1.90 14.37 0.42
N LEU A 260 0.79 14.45 -0.30
CA LEU A 260 -0.25 15.44 -0.06
C LEU A 260 -1.36 14.83 0.81
N PHE A 261 -1.60 15.44 1.95
CA PHE A 261 -2.62 15.02 2.91
C PHE A 261 -3.66 16.11 3.11
N GLY A 262 -4.92 15.75 2.98
CA GLY A 262 -6.07 16.59 3.31
C GLY A 262 -6.80 16.03 4.54
N PRO A 263 -7.94 15.35 4.33
CA PRO A 263 -8.85 14.97 5.43
C PRO A 263 -8.35 13.81 6.31
N THR A 264 -7.23 13.18 5.98
CA THR A 264 -6.71 12.04 6.76
C THR A 264 -5.49 12.43 7.60
N ASP A 265 -5.32 11.72 8.72
CA ASP A 265 -4.22 11.96 9.65
C ASP A 265 -2.95 11.22 9.20
N PRO A 266 -1.88 11.95 8.82
CA PRO A 266 -0.61 11.33 8.43
C PRO A 266 0.11 10.61 9.59
N ALA A 267 -0.14 10.97 10.85
CA ALA A 267 0.43 10.26 11.98
C ALA A 267 -0.06 8.81 12.06
N ARG A 268 -1.26 8.54 11.56
CA ARG A 268 -1.84 7.19 11.51
C ARG A 268 -1.49 6.42 10.25
N ASN A 269 -1.61 7.06 9.09
CA ASN A 269 -1.52 6.40 7.79
C ASN A 269 -0.51 7.07 6.86
N GLY A 270 0.43 7.86 7.36
CA GLY A 270 1.45 8.51 6.54
C GLY A 270 2.39 7.51 5.86
N PRO A 271 3.28 7.99 4.99
CA PRO A 271 4.34 7.17 4.42
C PRO A 271 5.28 6.68 5.54
N TYR A 272 5.47 5.36 5.61
CA TYR A 272 6.36 4.76 6.62
C TYR A 272 7.81 4.75 6.12
N CYS A 273 8.34 5.92 5.89
CA CYS A 273 9.73 6.17 5.48
C CYS A 273 10.10 7.63 5.76
N GLU A 274 11.39 7.94 5.72
CA GLU A 274 11.93 9.29 5.91
C GLU A 274 12.17 10.03 4.58
N THR A 275 12.00 9.35 3.44
CA THR A 275 12.33 9.88 2.11
C THR A 275 11.21 10.70 1.48
N ILE A 276 10.02 10.68 2.06
CA ILE A 276 8.84 11.39 1.56
C ILE A 276 8.44 12.50 2.53
N THR A 277 8.45 13.73 2.07
CA THR A 277 7.99 14.89 2.84
C THR A 277 6.46 14.96 2.80
N VAL A 278 5.83 15.02 3.97
CA VAL A 278 4.38 15.19 4.08
C VAL A 278 4.01 16.67 4.04
N LEU A 279 3.18 17.03 3.08
CA LEU A 279 2.49 18.33 3.01
C LEU A 279 1.04 18.17 3.44
N ARG A 280 0.64 18.91 4.46
CA ARG A 280 -0.74 19.05 4.89
C ARG A 280 -1.00 20.50 5.22
N ASP A 281 -1.97 21.09 4.57
CA ASP A 281 -2.35 22.48 4.85
C ASP A 281 -2.94 22.62 6.25
N ALA A 282 -2.67 23.76 6.91
CA ALA A 282 -3.13 24.03 8.26
C ALA A 282 -4.66 24.11 8.36
N THR A 283 -5.36 24.39 7.28
CA THR A 283 -6.83 24.44 7.21
C THR A 283 -7.47 23.05 7.10
N SER A 284 -6.69 22.01 6.80
CA SER A 284 -7.18 20.64 6.68
C SER A 284 -7.67 20.09 8.01
N ARG A 285 -8.91 19.60 8.03
CA ARG A 285 -9.51 18.96 9.22
C ARG A 285 -9.58 17.46 9.03
N THR A 286 -9.16 16.71 10.06
CA THR A 286 -9.22 15.25 10.03
C THR A 286 -10.67 14.79 9.99
N SER A 287 -11.04 14.08 8.93
CA SER A 287 -12.36 13.48 8.72
C SER A 287 -12.23 12.19 7.92
N TYR A 288 -12.91 11.16 8.39
CA TYR A 288 -12.98 9.86 7.67
C TYR A 288 -14.29 9.71 6.88
N ARG A 289 -15.07 10.79 6.75
CA ARG A 289 -16.26 10.83 5.89
C ARG A 289 -15.83 10.91 4.43
N ARG A 290 -16.35 10.00 3.62
CA ARG A 290 -16.09 9.98 2.17
C ARG A 290 -16.97 11.03 1.49
N THR A 291 -16.36 12.08 0.97
CA THR A 291 -17.03 13.11 0.18
C THR A 291 -16.48 13.09 -1.26
N SER A 292 -17.28 13.57 -2.20
CA SER A 292 -16.91 13.61 -3.64
C SER A 292 -16.10 14.84 -4.02
N GLY A 293 -16.24 15.95 -3.28
CA GLY A 293 -15.50 17.21 -3.56
C GLY A 293 -14.10 17.20 -2.96
N THR A 294 -13.17 17.94 -3.60
CA THR A 294 -11.81 18.17 -3.08
C THR A 294 -11.89 18.91 -1.73
N GLU A 295 -11.11 18.48 -0.75
CA GLU A 295 -11.01 19.13 0.55
C GLU A 295 -10.29 20.49 0.43
N SER A 296 -10.66 21.46 1.29
CA SER A 296 -10.16 22.84 1.18
C SER A 296 -8.65 22.98 1.28
N GLY A 297 -7.98 22.24 2.16
CA GLY A 297 -6.52 22.24 2.28
C GLY A 297 -5.83 21.61 1.09
N MET A 298 -6.43 20.56 0.49
CA MET A 298 -5.94 20.00 -0.77
C MET A 298 -6.02 21.02 -1.90
N ALA A 299 -7.12 21.78 -1.98
CA ALA A 299 -7.30 22.84 -2.98
C ALA A 299 -6.34 24.02 -2.74
N ALA A 300 -6.05 24.35 -1.49
CA ALA A 300 -5.14 25.44 -1.11
C ALA A 300 -3.67 25.14 -1.41
N THR A 301 -3.29 23.85 -1.48
CA THR A 301 -1.90 23.46 -1.78
C THR A 301 -1.56 23.76 -3.23
N GLY A 302 -0.73 24.77 -3.49
CA GLY A 302 -0.32 25.19 -4.83
C GLY A 302 0.82 24.35 -5.42
N ALA A 303 0.91 24.28 -6.77
CA ALA A 303 1.96 23.55 -7.48
C ALA A 303 3.37 24.07 -7.15
N ALA A 304 3.54 25.38 -6.93
CA ALA A 304 4.81 25.98 -6.56
C ALA A 304 5.36 25.43 -5.21
N ARG A 305 4.50 25.20 -4.23
CA ARG A 305 4.90 24.64 -2.94
C ARG A 305 5.35 23.18 -3.06
N VAL A 306 4.68 22.40 -3.88
CA VAL A 306 5.07 21.01 -4.20
C VAL A 306 6.41 21.02 -4.94
N MET A 307 6.58 21.94 -5.90
CA MET A 307 7.81 22.09 -6.68
C MET A 307 9.02 22.47 -5.82
N GLU A 308 8.85 23.32 -4.82
CA GLU A 308 9.91 23.71 -3.89
C GLU A 308 10.53 22.47 -3.21
N ILE A 309 9.70 21.56 -2.70
CA ILE A 309 10.16 20.32 -2.05
C ILE A 309 10.80 19.39 -3.08
N LEU A 310 10.15 19.19 -4.24
CA LEU A 310 10.67 18.34 -5.29
C LEU A 310 12.02 18.84 -5.83
N SER A 311 12.24 20.14 -5.87
CA SER A 311 13.53 20.73 -6.29
C SER A 311 14.68 20.28 -5.40
N GLY A 312 14.47 20.21 -4.07
CA GLY A 312 15.44 19.67 -3.14
C GLY A 312 15.76 18.21 -3.41
N VAL A 313 14.72 17.41 -3.65
CA VAL A 313 14.82 15.97 -3.95
C VAL A 313 15.53 15.71 -5.28
N LEU A 314 15.15 16.42 -6.35
CA LEU A 314 15.66 16.19 -7.71
C LEU A 314 17.12 16.62 -7.89
N ARG A 315 17.59 17.60 -7.12
CA ARG A 315 19.02 18.00 -7.10
C ARG A 315 19.91 16.96 -6.41
N GLN A 316 19.37 16.22 -5.46
CA GLN A 316 20.13 15.20 -4.70
C GLN A 316 20.05 13.81 -5.35
N ALA A 317 19.03 13.56 -6.19
CA ALA A 317 18.86 12.29 -6.87
C ALA A 317 19.97 12.12 -7.93
N PRO A 318 20.84 11.10 -7.86
CA PRO A 318 21.78 10.80 -8.94
C PRO A 318 21.01 10.56 -10.24
N ALA A 319 21.66 10.86 -11.38
CA ALA A 319 21.16 10.42 -12.68
C ALA A 319 20.85 8.92 -12.60
N ALA A 320 19.71 8.50 -13.14
CA ALA A 320 19.30 7.09 -13.08
C ALA A 320 20.44 6.19 -13.57
N PRO A 321 20.78 5.09 -12.84
CA PRO A 321 21.77 4.15 -13.35
C PRO A 321 21.27 3.59 -14.68
N PRO A 322 22.16 3.39 -15.67
CA PRO A 322 21.77 2.81 -16.94
C PRO A 322 21.12 1.44 -16.69
N VAL A 323 19.93 1.26 -17.23
CA VAL A 323 19.25 -0.04 -17.22
C VAL A 323 20.14 -1.03 -17.93
N PRO A 324 20.54 -2.16 -17.31
CA PRO A 324 21.29 -3.20 -18.01
C PRO A 324 20.41 -3.66 -19.18
N ARG A 325 20.90 -3.45 -20.40
CA ARG A 325 20.26 -4.02 -21.60
C ARG A 325 20.33 -5.53 -21.44
N ALA A 326 19.17 -6.17 -21.45
CA ALA A 326 19.09 -7.62 -21.56
C ALA A 326 19.87 -7.99 -22.84
N THR A 327 20.98 -8.68 -22.66
CA THR A 327 21.69 -9.35 -23.76
C THR A 327 20.75 -10.42 -24.29
N ALA A 328 20.45 -10.33 -25.59
CA ALA A 328 19.64 -11.26 -26.36
C ALA A 328 20.21 -12.68 -26.33
#